data_3533d77aeb43d058f215036108da28c9
#
_entry.id   3533d77aeb43d058f215036108da28c9
#
_cell.length_a   1.000
_cell.length_b   1.000
_cell.length_c   1.000
_cell.angle_alpha   90.00
_cell.angle_beta   90.00
_cell.angle_gamma   90.00
#
_symmetry.space_group_name_H-M   'P 1'
#
loop_
_entity.id
_entity.type
_entity.pdbx_description
1 polymer ?
#
loop_
_entity_poly.entity_id
_entity_poly.type
_entity_poly.pdbx_seq_one_letter_code
_entity_poly.pdbx_strand_id
1 'polypeptide(L)'
;MNGFKMQKLIILKRYHLRMLGLLLSFFSILFSKNNIYAEFGGAGYTRTINYDRKLNDNYNLRIGYGFNNTDKNGTLHFYPIGASYLINKEDYDIEVGLGTTLLNGVLEMRGDVIGSDQKIIYICSGYSKYLIENNLFIGLKLYYLKLNDESAPWAGLSIGLAL
;
A
#
# COMPACT_ATOMS: atom_id res chain seq x y z
N MET A 1 -1.98 -32.01 42.23
CA MET A 1 -0.75 -31.73 41.42
C MET A 1 -0.93 -31.75 39.89
N ASN A 2 -2.15 -31.76 39.34
CA ASN A 2 -2.40 -31.92 37.88
C ASN A 2 -2.82 -30.62 37.15
N GLY A 3 -3.23 -29.56 37.83
CA GLY A 3 -3.69 -28.33 37.19
C GLY A 3 -2.58 -27.51 36.54
N PHE A 4 -1.40 -27.47 37.15
CA PHE A 4 -0.26 -26.67 36.65
C PHE A 4 0.35 -27.22 35.36
N LYS A 5 0.37 -28.56 35.18
CA LYS A 5 0.83 -29.20 33.92
C LYS A 5 -0.14 -28.93 32.77
N MET A 6 -1.45 -28.91 33.05
CA MET A 6 -2.45 -28.69 32.00
C MET A 6 -2.44 -27.24 31.51
N GLN A 7 -2.24 -26.25 32.38
CA GLN A 7 -2.10 -24.84 31.98
C GLN A 7 -0.86 -24.60 31.10
N LYS A 8 0.29 -25.18 31.45
CA LYS A 8 1.50 -25.08 30.62
C LYS A 8 1.31 -25.70 29.23
N LEU A 9 0.58 -26.79 29.12
CA LEU A 9 0.29 -27.46 27.86
C LEU A 9 -0.60 -26.61 26.93
N ILE A 10 -1.60 -25.92 27.50
CA ILE A 10 -2.50 -25.01 26.76
C ILE A 10 -1.75 -23.78 26.26
N ILE A 11 -0.88 -23.22 27.10
CA ILE A 11 -0.06 -22.06 26.72
C ILE A 11 0.91 -22.47 25.57
N LEU A 12 1.56 -23.60 25.69
CA LEU A 12 2.49 -24.12 24.66
C LEU A 12 1.77 -24.35 23.31
N LYS A 13 0.58 -24.94 23.32
CA LYS A 13 -0.26 -25.12 22.13
C LYS A 13 -0.63 -23.79 21.46
N ARG A 14 -0.96 -22.76 22.23
CA ARG A 14 -1.27 -21.43 21.69
C ARG A 14 -0.06 -20.76 21.04
N TYR A 15 1.14 -20.92 21.60
CA TYR A 15 2.37 -20.42 20.98
C TYR A 15 2.70 -21.13 19.68
N HIS A 16 2.58 -22.45 19.64
CA HIS A 16 2.82 -23.23 18.41
C HIS A 16 1.81 -22.84 17.29
N LEU A 17 0.54 -22.64 17.64
CA LEU A 17 -0.48 -22.24 16.67
C LEU A 17 -0.20 -20.85 16.10
N ARG A 18 0.26 -19.90 16.94
CA ARG A 18 0.66 -18.56 16.50
C ARG A 18 1.93 -18.59 15.63
N MET A 19 2.92 -19.37 16.03
CA MET A 19 4.15 -19.56 15.24
C MET A 19 3.85 -20.21 13.88
N LEU A 20 2.97 -21.22 13.85
CA LEU A 20 2.53 -21.85 12.60
C LEU A 20 1.77 -20.86 11.70
N GLY A 21 0.89 -20.02 12.27
CA GLY A 21 0.21 -18.94 11.55
C GLY A 21 1.18 -17.92 10.96
N LEU A 22 2.20 -17.51 11.72
CA LEU A 22 3.25 -16.61 11.24
C LEU A 22 4.10 -17.26 10.14
N LEU A 23 4.46 -18.53 10.29
CA LEU A 23 5.19 -19.29 9.26
C LEU A 23 4.37 -19.43 7.98
N LEU A 24 3.09 -19.78 8.06
CA LEU A 24 2.20 -19.89 6.91
C LEU A 24 2.00 -18.54 6.21
N SER A 25 1.88 -17.44 6.97
CA SER A 25 1.80 -16.10 6.39
C SER A 25 3.12 -15.69 5.71
N PHE A 26 4.26 -16.05 6.28
CA PHE A 26 5.57 -15.81 5.68
C PHE A 26 5.77 -16.63 4.39
N PHE A 27 5.39 -17.91 4.40
CA PHE A 27 5.41 -18.75 3.19
C PHE A 27 4.48 -18.19 2.10
N SER A 28 3.30 -17.71 2.45
CA SER A 28 2.39 -17.12 1.45
C SER A 28 2.94 -15.83 0.82
N ILE A 29 3.84 -15.11 1.49
CA ILE A 29 4.55 -13.95 0.92
C ILE A 29 5.56 -14.39 -0.15
N LEU A 30 6.25 -15.51 0.06
CA LEU A 30 7.29 -16.01 -0.84
C LEU A 30 6.73 -16.56 -2.18
N PHE A 31 5.49 -17.03 -2.18
CA PHE A 31 4.87 -17.64 -3.38
C PHE A 31 3.85 -16.74 -4.10
N SER A 32 3.66 -15.51 -3.63
CA SER A 32 2.76 -14.55 -4.26
C SER A 32 3.57 -13.64 -5.19
N LYS A 33 3.05 -13.37 -6.38
CA LYS A 33 3.57 -12.30 -7.24
C LYS A 33 3.34 -10.97 -6.54
N ASN A 34 4.41 -10.28 -6.19
CA ASN A 34 4.37 -9.03 -5.46
C ASN A 34 5.05 -7.94 -6.29
N ASN A 35 4.70 -6.69 -6.06
CA ASN A 35 5.38 -5.56 -6.67
C ASN A 35 5.91 -4.62 -5.59
N ILE A 36 7.13 -4.13 -5.75
CA ILE A 36 7.68 -3.02 -4.98
C ILE A 36 7.99 -1.89 -5.94
N TYR A 37 7.51 -0.69 -5.67
CA TYR A 37 7.70 0.44 -6.58
C TYR A 37 7.72 1.79 -5.88
N ALA A 38 8.41 2.73 -6.51
CA ALA A 38 8.29 4.14 -6.24
C ALA A 38 7.16 4.74 -7.08
N GLU A 39 6.34 5.58 -6.48
CA GLU A 39 5.29 6.35 -7.15
C GLU A 39 5.51 7.83 -6.88
N PHE A 40 5.45 8.64 -7.94
CA PHE A 40 5.54 10.08 -7.91
C PHE A 40 4.16 10.66 -8.21
N GLY A 41 3.63 11.47 -7.30
CA GLY A 41 2.22 11.83 -7.27
C GLY A 41 1.39 10.69 -6.64
N GLY A 42 0.26 10.36 -7.27
CA GLY A 42 -0.55 9.20 -6.86
C GLY A 42 -1.27 9.34 -5.53
N ALA A 43 -1.55 8.20 -4.90
CA ALA A 43 -2.35 8.14 -3.67
C ALA A 43 -1.67 8.82 -2.46
N GLY A 44 -0.35 8.91 -2.46
CA GLY A 44 0.43 9.59 -1.41
C GLY A 44 0.66 11.07 -1.68
N TYR A 45 0.03 11.64 -2.71
CA TYR A 45 0.10 13.05 -3.08
C TYR A 45 1.47 13.54 -3.57
N THR A 46 2.58 12.98 -3.10
CA THR A 46 3.94 13.38 -3.45
C THR A 46 4.73 12.20 -4.00
N ARG A 47 5.61 11.64 -3.20
CA ARG A 47 6.41 10.47 -3.51
C ARG A 47 6.20 9.42 -2.45
N THR A 48 5.99 8.19 -2.89
CA THR A 48 5.79 7.06 -1.99
C THR A 48 6.57 5.84 -2.48
N ILE A 49 6.93 4.98 -1.55
CA ILE A 49 7.33 3.60 -1.83
C ILE A 49 6.12 2.74 -1.48
N ASN A 50 5.72 1.90 -2.40
CA ASN A 50 4.55 1.06 -2.28
C ASN A 50 4.93 -0.41 -2.44
N TYR A 51 4.22 -1.25 -1.71
CA TYR A 51 4.21 -2.68 -1.85
C TYR A 51 2.80 -3.13 -2.22
N ASP A 52 2.69 -3.80 -3.35
CA ASP A 52 1.45 -4.38 -3.84
C ASP A 52 1.55 -5.90 -3.72
N ARG A 53 0.59 -6.52 -3.02
CA ARG A 53 0.46 -7.95 -2.90
C ARG A 53 -0.68 -8.46 -3.75
N LYS A 54 -0.40 -9.26 -4.76
CA LYS A 54 -1.41 -9.96 -5.54
C LYS A 54 -1.98 -11.10 -4.71
N LEU A 55 -3.27 -11.04 -4.36
CA LEU A 55 -3.97 -12.11 -3.64
C LEU A 55 -4.28 -13.29 -4.59
N ASN A 56 -4.56 -12.95 -5.83
CA ASN A 56 -4.72 -13.85 -6.97
C ASN A 56 -4.43 -13.07 -8.24
N ASP A 57 -4.73 -13.62 -9.40
CA ASP A 57 -4.44 -12.96 -10.68
C ASP A 57 -5.18 -11.62 -10.85
N ASN A 58 -6.33 -11.43 -10.20
CA ASN A 58 -7.17 -10.26 -10.42
C ASN A 58 -7.24 -9.29 -9.24
N TYR A 59 -6.88 -9.70 -8.02
CA TYR A 59 -7.00 -8.84 -6.84
C TYR A 59 -5.66 -8.51 -6.23
N ASN A 60 -5.51 -7.24 -5.89
CA ASN A 60 -4.29 -6.68 -5.34
C ASN A 60 -4.58 -5.87 -4.06
N LEU A 61 -3.71 -5.99 -3.08
CA LEU A 61 -3.70 -5.14 -1.88
C LEU A 61 -2.45 -4.28 -1.90
N ARG A 62 -2.62 -3.00 -1.59
CA ARG A 62 -1.54 -2.02 -1.51
C ARG A 62 -1.34 -1.54 -0.10
N ILE A 63 -0.07 -1.38 0.25
CA ILE A 63 0.38 -0.58 1.38
C ILE A 63 1.59 0.25 0.93
N GLY A 64 1.68 1.49 1.38
CA GLY A 64 2.80 2.35 1.02
C GLY A 64 3.20 3.29 2.14
N TYR A 65 4.32 3.96 1.91
CA TYR A 65 4.85 4.98 2.78
C TYR A 65 5.47 6.10 1.95
N GLY A 66 5.21 7.32 2.36
CA GLY A 66 5.83 8.52 1.82
C GLY A 66 5.90 9.62 2.86
N PHE A 67 6.65 10.65 2.56
CA PHE A 67 6.69 11.84 3.38
C PHE A 67 6.95 13.08 2.54
N ASN A 68 6.48 14.20 3.04
CA ASN A 68 6.81 15.53 2.55
C ASN A 68 7.37 16.34 3.72
N ASN A 69 8.53 16.93 3.50
CA ASN A 69 9.24 17.74 4.50
C ASN A 69 9.42 19.16 3.94
N THR A 70 9.07 20.13 4.75
CA THR A 70 9.31 21.54 4.44
C THR A 70 10.07 22.15 5.61
N ASP A 71 11.28 22.65 5.37
CA ASP A 71 12.26 23.11 6.37
C ASP A 71 11.71 24.04 7.45
N LYS A 72 10.57 24.69 7.18
CA LYS A 72 9.93 25.64 8.10
C LYS A 72 8.58 25.17 8.64
N ASN A 73 7.94 24.17 8.02
CA ASN A 73 6.50 23.92 8.20
C ASN A 73 6.18 22.48 8.61
N GLY A 74 7.20 21.73 9.06
CA GLY A 74 7.01 20.37 9.59
C GLY A 74 7.12 19.26 8.55
N THR A 75 6.83 18.04 8.98
CA THR A 75 6.85 16.83 8.16
C THR A 75 5.49 16.16 8.20
N LEU A 76 4.97 15.83 7.03
CA LEU A 76 3.75 15.05 6.88
C LEU A 76 4.08 13.68 6.28
N HIS A 77 3.68 12.64 6.96
CA HIS A 77 3.82 11.25 6.55
C HIS A 77 2.52 10.76 5.91
N PHE A 78 2.65 9.97 4.85
CA PHE A 78 1.56 9.41 4.08
C PHE A 78 1.63 7.89 4.15
N TYR A 79 0.51 7.24 4.47
CA TYR A 79 0.38 5.79 4.49
C TYR A 79 -0.77 5.37 3.59
N PRO A 80 -0.55 5.27 2.26
CA PRO A 80 -1.58 4.78 1.36
C PRO A 80 -1.85 3.29 1.59
N ILE A 81 -3.14 2.96 1.68
CA ILE A 81 -3.66 1.60 1.82
C ILE A 81 -4.79 1.45 0.82
N GLY A 82 -4.82 0.39 0.06
CA GLY A 82 -5.84 0.19 -0.96
C GLY A 82 -6.02 -1.23 -1.42
N ALA A 83 -7.06 -1.42 -2.20
CA ALA A 83 -7.35 -2.65 -2.91
C ALA A 83 -7.70 -2.33 -4.36
N SER A 84 -7.34 -3.22 -5.26
CA SER A 84 -7.61 -3.03 -6.67
C SER A 84 -7.94 -4.34 -7.38
N TYR A 85 -8.68 -4.20 -8.47
CA TYR A 85 -8.92 -5.25 -9.44
C TYR A 85 -8.00 -5.05 -10.63
N LEU A 86 -7.33 -6.12 -11.06
CA LEU A 86 -6.39 -6.15 -12.16
C LEU A 86 -6.99 -6.91 -13.34
N ILE A 87 -6.87 -6.34 -14.53
CA ILE A 87 -7.08 -7.00 -15.80
C ILE A 87 -5.70 -7.27 -16.37
N ASN A 88 -5.22 -8.49 -16.18
CA ASN A 88 -3.88 -8.88 -16.60
C ASN A 88 -3.85 -9.23 -18.08
N LYS A 89 -2.83 -8.78 -18.74
CA LYS A 89 -2.42 -9.14 -20.11
C LYS A 89 -0.97 -9.59 -20.09
N GLU A 90 -0.49 -10.15 -21.19
CA GLU A 90 0.88 -10.68 -21.26
C GLU A 90 1.94 -9.64 -20.88
N ASP A 91 1.82 -8.41 -21.38
CA ASP A 91 2.83 -7.35 -21.24
C ASP A 91 2.39 -6.20 -20.33
N TYR A 92 1.13 -6.16 -19.89
CA TYR A 92 0.60 -5.05 -19.11
C TYR A 92 -0.58 -5.43 -18.22
N ASP A 93 -0.78 -4.63 -17.21
CA ASP A 93 -1.96 -4.69 -16.33
C ASP A 93 -2.77 -3.39 -16.45
N ILE A 94 -4.09 -3.52 -16.48
CA ILE A 94 -5.02 -2.42 -16.23
C ILE A 94 -5.56 -2.58 -14.82
N GLU A 95 -5.50 -1.51 -14.03
CA GLU A 95 -5.92 -1.49 -12.63
C GLU A 95 -7.12 -0.58 -12.43
N VAL A 96 -8.09 -1.02 -11.64
CA VAL A 96 -9.15 -0.18 -11.07
C VAL A 96 -9.17 -0.44 -9.57
N GLY A 97 -9.07 0.61 -8.77
CA GLY A 97 -8.92 0.45 -7.34
C GLY A 97 -9.51 1.57 -6.52
N LEU A 98 -9.52 1.34 -5.23
CA LEU A 98 -9.94 2.30 -4.22
C LEU A 98 -9.10 2.15 -2.96
N GLY A 99 -9.05 3.19 -2.14
CA GLY A 99 -8.31 3.13 -0.90
C GLY A 99 -8.38 4.41 -0.10
N THR A 100 -7.51 4.46 0.88
CA THR A 100 -7.33 5.63 1.74
C THR A 100 -5.86 5.87 2.01
N THR A 101 -5.48 7.12 2.13
CA THR A 101 -4.16 7.52 2.63
C THR A 101 -4.32 8.14 3.99
N LEU A 102 -3.72 7.53 4.99
CA LEU A 102 -3.68 8.06 6.35
C LEU A 102 -2.56 9.10 6.42
N LEU A 103 -2.84 10.23 7.07
CA LEU A 103 -1.90 11.33 7.25
C LEU A 103 -1.44 11.37 8.70
N ASN A 104 -0.13 11.55 8.90
CA ASN A 104 0.45 11.71 10.23
C ASN A 104 1.52 12.82 10.20
N GLY A 105 1.39 13.79 11.10
CA GLY A 105 2.24 14.96 11.16
C GLY A 105 1.49 16.24 10.80
N VAL A 106 2.23 17.30 10.55
CA VAL A 106 1.67 18.63 10.21
C VAL A 106 2.45 19.18 9.03
N LEU A 107 1.74 19.73 8.07
CA LEU A 107 2.32 20.46 6.94
C LEU A 107 1.48 21.71 6.68
N GLU A 108 2.11 22.86 6.70
CA GLU A 108 1.47 24.10 6.27
C GLU A 108 1.73 24.33 4.78
N MET A 109 0.68 24.39 3.98
CA MET A 109 0.75 24.67 2.55
C MET A 109 -0.19 25.80 2.20
N ARG A 110 0.34 26.89 1.64
CA ARG A 110 -0.40 28.06 1.15
C ARG A 110 -1.37 28.66 2.19
N GLY A 111 -1.02 28.59 3.48
CA GLY A 111 -1.89 29.08 4.56
C GLY A 111 -2.87 28.06 5.12
N ASP A 112 -2.97 26.88 4.51
CA ASP A 112 -3.77 25.77 5.03
C ASP A 112 -2.88 24.81 5.81
N VAL A 113 -3.39 24.35 6.95
CA VAL A 113 -2.72 23.35 7.80
C VAL A 113 -3.30 21.98 7.50
N ILE A 114 -2.52 21.14 6.84
CA ILE A 114 -2.81 19.71 6.68
C ILE A 114 -2.19 18.99 7.87
N GLY A 115 -3.00 18.37 8.71
CA GLY A 115 -2.55 17.78 9.98
C GLY A 115 -2.80 16.29 10.11
N SER A 116 -2.33 15.76 11.23
CA SER A 116 -2.64 14.40 11.67
C SER A 116 -4.16 14.24 11.87
N ASP A 117 -4.62 12.98 11.77
CA ASP A 117 -6.02 12.55 11.87
C ASP A 117 -6.90 12.84 10.63
N GLN A 118 -6.30 13.39 9.59
CA GLN A 118 -6.96 13.47 8.28
C GLN A 118 -6.70 12.22 7.44
N LYS A 119 -7.61 11.95 6.53
CA LYS A 119 -7.48 10.87 5.56
C LYS A 119 -7.92 11.33 4.18
N ILE A 120 -7.18 10.93 3.18
CA ILE A 120 -7.55 11.09 1.77
C ILE A 120 -8.21 9.79 1.33
N ILE A 121 -9.43 9.84 0.83
CA ILE A 121 -10.08 8.71 0.18
C ILE A 121 -9.79 8.84 -1.32
N TYR A 122 -9.50 7.72 -1.99
CA TYR A 122 -9.25 7.74 -3.42
C TYR A 122 -9.91 6.58 -4.16
N ILE A 123 -10.23 6.85 -5.40
CA ILE A 123 -10.45 5.85 -6.43
C ILE A 123 -9.38 6.03 -7.49
N CYS A 124 -8.96 4.96 -8.14
CA CYS A 124 -7.93 5.02 -9.16
C CYS A 124 -8.22 4.10 -10.35
N SER A 125 -7.68 4.49 -11.48
CA SER A 125 -7.53 3.64 -12.66
C SER A 125 -6.10 3.77 -13.16
N GLY A 126 -5.48 2.67 -13.55
CA GLY A 126 -4.07 2.65 -13.89
C GLY A 126 -3.75 1.71 -15.04
N TYR A 127 -2.61 1.97 -15.65
CA TYR A 127 -1.98 1.14 -16.64
C TYR A 127 -0.52 0.92 -16.24
N SER A 128 -0.09 -0.32 -16.19
CA SER A 128 1.29 -0.70 -15.90
C SER A 128 1.81 -1.60 -17.01
N LYS A 129 2.95 -1.24 -17.59
CA LYS A 129 3.62 -2.03 -18.62
C LYS A 129 4.86 -2.69 -18.06
N TYR A 130 4.97 -3.99 -18.27
CA TYR A 130 6.13 -4.77 -17.87
C TYR A 130 7.23 -4.68 -18.95
N LEU A 131 8.45 -4.52 -18.46
CA LEU A 131 9.68 -4.42 -19.25
C LEU A 131 10.63 -5.50 -18.74
N ILE A 132 11.69 -5.80 -19.49
CA ILE A 132 12.80 -6.68 -19.10
C ILE A 132 12.29 -7.93 -18.39
N GLU A 133 11.93 -8.96 -19.14
CA GLU A 133 11.49 -10.27 -18.63
C GLU A 133 10.40 -10.21 -17.54
N ASN A 134 9.53 -9.20 -17.61
CA ASN A 134 8.45 -8.94 -16.66
C ASN A 134 8.87 -8.60 -15.22
N ASN A 135 10.15 -8.29 -14.98
CA ASN A 135 10.65 -7.96 -13.66
C ASN A 135 10.63 -6.46 -13.36
N LEU A 136 10.78 -5.62 -14.39
CA LEU A 136 10.68 -4.16 -14.26
C LEU A 136 9.36 -3.70 -14.86
N PHE A 137 8.66 -2.78 -14.19
CA PHE A 137 7.48 -2.15 -14.78
C PHE A 137 7.50 -0.64 -14.61
N ILE A 138 6.79 0.02 -15.52
CA ILE A 138 6.43 1.43 -15.42
C ILE A 138 4.91 1.53 -15.44
N GLY A 139 4.36 2.48 -14.71
CA GLY A 139 2.91 2.65 -14.60
C GLY A 139 2.49 4.10 -14.58
N LEU A 140 1.29 4.34 -15.11
CA LEU A 140 0.56 5.60 -15.00
C LEU A 140 -0.77 5.31 -14.33
N LYS A 141 -1.11 6.08 -13.30
CA LYS A 141 -2.40 5.98 -12.61
C LYS A 141 -3.07 7.33 -12.53
N LEU A 142 -4.36 7.32 -12.74
CA LEU A 142 -5.23 8.46 -12.54
C LEU A 142 -6.02 8.23 -11.26
N TYR A 143 -6.07 9.23 -10.42
CA TYR A 143 -6.73 9.23 -9.13
C TYR A 143 -7.82 10.28 -9.09
N TYR A 144 -8.87 10.00 -8.36
CA TYR A 144 -9.78 11.01 -7.87
C TYR A 144 -9.68 10.99 -6.35
N LEU A 145 -9.07 12.05 -5.81
CA LEU A 145 -8.77 12.18 -4.39
C LEU A 145 -9.86 13.00 -3.71
N LYS A 146 -10.27 12.58 -2.51
CA LYS A 146 -11.18 13.33 -1.66
C LYS A 146 -10.56 13.51 -0.29
N LEU A 147 -10.37 14.76 0.12
CA LEU A 147 -9.93 15.19 1.44
C LEU A 147 -11.01 16.08 2.03
N ASN A 148 -11.65 15.66 3.11
CA ASN A 148 -12.81 16.35 3.69
C ASN A 148 -13.91 16.56 2.64
N ASP A 149 -14.28 17.82 2.36
CA ASP A 149 -15.29 18.20 1.37
C ASP A 149 -14.70 18.57 0.01
N GLU A 150 -13.37 18.63 -0.08
CA GLU A 150 -12.69 18.93 -1.33
C GLU A 150 -12.31 17.65 -2.08
N SER A 151 -12.37 17.76 -3.40
CA SER A 151 -11.97 16.67 -4.27
C SER A 151 -11.25 17.17 -5.51
N ALA A 152 -10.26 16.42 -5.97
CA ALA A 152 -9.47 16.79 -7.13
C ALA A 152 -9.02 15.55 -7.94
N PRO A 153 -8.94 15.67 -9.28
CA PRO A 153 -8.24 14.71 -10.09
C PRO A 153 -6.74 14.83 -9.86
N TRP A 154 -6.05 13.69 -9.88
CA TRP A 154 -4.62 13.60 -9.63
C TRP A 154 -4.01 12.49 -10.48
N ALA A 155 -2.71 12.54 -10.68
CA ALA A 155 -2.00 11.51 -11.44
C ALA A 155 -0.74 11.04 -10.71
N GLY A 156 -0.38 9.78 -10.92
CA GLY A 156 0.82 9.18 -10.39
C GLY A 156 1.59 8.42 -11.47
N LEU A 157 2.91 8.56 -11.44
CA LEU A 157 3.84 7.78 -12.25
C LEU A 157 4.57 6.81 -11.34
N SER A 158 4.64 5.55 -11.73
CA SER A 158 5.30 4.50 -10.94
C SER A 158 6.39 3.80 -11.75
N ILE A 159 7.44 3.40 -11.04
CA ILE A 159 8.50 2.53 -11.53
C ILE A 159 8.85 1.54 -10.45
N GLY A 160 8.96 0.26 -10.80
CA GLY A 160 9.18 -0.78 -9.78
C GLY A 160 9.54 -2.13 -10.33
N LEU A 161 9.66 -3.06 -9.40
CA LEU A 161 10.03 -4.45 -9.64
C LEU A 161 8.84 -5.36 -9.31
N ALA A 162 8.59 -6.31 -10.19
CA ALA A 162 7.76 -7.48 -9.92
C ALA A 162 8.65 -8.59 -9.32
N LEU A 163 8.19 -9.18 -8.21
CA LEU A 163 8.93 -10.18 -7.41
C LEU A 163 8.29 -11.56 -7.55
#